data_7533a741d25398746849289c91aff008
#
_entry.id   7533a741d25398746849289c91aff008
#
_cell.length_a   1.000
_cell.length_b   1.000
_cell.length_c   1.000
_cell.angle_alpha   90.00
_cell.angle_beta   90.00
_cell.angle_gamma   90.00
#
_symmetry.space_group_name_H-M   'P 1'
#
loop_
_entity.id
_entity.type
_entity.pdbx_description
1 polymer ?
#
loop_
_entity_poly.entity_id
_entity_poly.type
_entity_poly.pdbx_seq_one_letter_code
_entity_poly.pdbx_strand_id
1 'polypeptide(L)'
;MRHTILNCDYPDPDIIRVGDTYYMLSTTMHFFPGGAILRSYDLVNWELVNYLYEVLENTSSARLEDGQNIYGKGMWAPSLRYHDGTFYVCFVANDTHKTYLFFTKDIEGTWDRQEIKGFYHDASLLFDEGKTYIVYGNTDIYITELTSDLSRPLKGGLHRLLVKDTGNVRLGYEGSHIYKI
;
A
#
# COMPACT_ATOMS: atom_id res chain seq x y z
N MET A 1 -5.75 -19.08 24.53
CA MET A 1 -6.85 -19.24 23.54
C MET A 1 -6.56 -18.34 22.35
N ARG A 2 -6.74 -18.81 21.11
CA ARG A 2 -6.72 -17.95 19.93
C ARG A 2 -8.13 -17.42 19.73
N HIS A 3 -8.28 -16.10 19.60
CA HIS A 3 -9.55 -15.46 19.28
C HIS A 3 -9.48 -14.95 17.84
N THR A 4 -10.44 -15.31 17.02
CA THR A 4 -10.62 -14.71 15.70
C THR A 4 -11.20 -13.31 15.91
N ILE A 5 -10.49 -12.29 15.45
CA ILE A 5 -10.91 -10.89 15.53
C ILE A 5 -11.82 -10.55 14.36
N LEU A 6 -11.42 -10.98 13.16
CA LEU A 6 -12.18 -10.82 11.92
C LEU A 6 -12.40 -12.20 11.28
N ASN A 7 -13.64 -12.52 10.97
CA ASN A 7 -13.99 -13.79 10.32
C ASN A 7 -14.18 -13.58 8.81
N CYS A 8 -13.23 -12.89 8.20
CA CYS A 8 -13.18 -12.54 6.79
C CYS A 8 -11.75 -12.61 6.29
N ASP A 9 -11.58 -12.62 4.98
CA ASP A 9 -10.29 -12.56 4.32
C ASP A 9 -9.89 -11.09 4.12
N TYR A 10 -8.86 -10.66 4.87
CA TYR A 10 -8.22 -9.36 4.76
C TYR A 10 -6.72 -9.57 4.62
N PRO A 11 -6.24 -9.93 3.41
CA PRO A 11 -4.82 -10.23 3.20
C PRO A 11 -3.96 -8.97 3.22
N ASP A 12 -2.70 -9.16 3.62
CA ASP A 12 -1.65 -8.14 3.64
C ASP A 12 -2.08 -6.83 4.33
N PRO A 13 -2.63 -6.89 5.56
CA PRO A 13 -3.14 -5.70 6.23
C PRO A 13 -2.01 -4.82 6.75
N ASP A 14 -2.17 -3.49 6.60
CA ASP A 14 -1.38 -2.50 7.32
C ASP A 14 -2.28 -1.72 8.29
N ILE A 15 -1.80 -1.51 9.52
CA ILE A 15 -2.56 -0.87 10.60
C ILE A 15 -1.78 0.34 11.11
N ILE A 16 -2.47 1.48 11.21
CA ILE A 16 -1.94 2.68 11.87
C ILE A 16 -2.88 3.16 12.97
N ARG A 17 -2.34 3.96 13.89
CA ARG A 17 -3.12 4.67 14.91
C ARG A 17 -3.05 6.17 14.66
N VAL A 18 -4.21 6.82 14.62
CA VAL A 18 -4.34 8.29 14.54
C VAL A 18 -5.25 8.76 15.66
N GLY A 19 -4.71 9.48 16.63
CA GLY A 19 -5.44 9.83 17.85
C GLY A 19 -5.85 8.57 18.61
N ASP A 20 -7.15 8.42 18.85
CA ASP A 20 -7.74 7.27 19.58
C ASP A 20 -8.31 6.20 18.63
N THR A 21 -8.06 6.33 17.35
CA THR A 21 -8.63 5.46 16.31
C THR A 21 -7.54 4.65 15.62
N TYR A 22 -7.79 3.37 15.42
CA TYR A 22 -6.99 2.48 14.59
C TYR A 22 -7.65 2.34 13.22
N TYR A 23 -6.85 2.45 12.18
CA TYR A 23 -7.27 2.20 10.81
C TYR A 23 -6.46 1.06 10.23
N MET A 24 -7.14 0.13 9.59
CA MET A 24 -6.56 -0.98 8.87
C MET A 24 -6.92 -0.87 7.39
N LEU A 25 -5.94 -1.01 6.54
CA LEU A 25 -6.12 -1.15 5.11
C LEU A 25 -5.69 -2.55 4.69
N SER A 26 -6.50 -3.21 3.88
CA SER A 26 -6.17 -4.52 3.32
C SER A 26 -6.37 -4.54 1.82
N THR A 27 -5.56 -5.33 1.12
CA THR A 27 -5.77 -5.53 -0.31
C THR A 27 -7.06 -6.29 -0.58
N THR A 28 -7.67 -6.01 -1.72
CA THR A 28 -8.77 -6.79 -2.28
C THR A 28 -8.35 -7.52 -3.56
N MET A 29 -7.07 -7.47 -3.89
CA MET A 29 -6.49 -8.09 -5.09
C MET A 29 -7.21 -7.62 -6.36
N HIS A 30 -7.95 -8.50 -6.99
CA HIS A 30 -8.70 -8.26 -8.22
C HIS A 30 -10.18 -7.90 -8.01
N PHE A 31 -10.63 -7.83 -6.75
CA PHE A 31 -12.00 -7.45 -6.46
C PHE A 31 -12.20 -5.92 -6.40
N PHE A 32 -13.34 -5.46 -6.88
CA PHE A 32 -13.81 -4.08 -6.79
C PHE A 32 -15.09 -3.99 -5.96
N PRO A 33 -15.26 -2.91 -5.18
CA PRO A 33 -14.34 -1.83 -4.91
C PRO A 33 -13.07 -2.33 -4.21
N GLY A 34 -11.96 -1.59 -4.34
CA GLY A 34 -10.65 -2.05 -3.92
C GLY A 34 -10.06 -1.30 -2.72
N GLY A 35 -9.18 -2.01 -1.97
CA GLY A 35 -8.54 -1.48 -0.78
C GLY A 35 -9.52 -1.24 0.36
N ALA A 36 -9.94 -2.30 1.05
CA ALA A 36 -10.87 -2.22 2.18
C ALA A 36 -10.24 -1.45 3.37
N ILE A 37 -10.92 -0.40 3.83
CA ILE A 37 -10.51 0.41 4.98
C ILE A 37 -11.44 0.13 6.15
N LEU A 38 -10.85 -0.36 7.24
CA LEU A 38 -11.56 -0.66 8.47
C LEU A 38 -11.11 0.26 9.59
N ARG A 39 -12.01 0.54 10.52
CA ARG A 39 -11.78 1.34 11.72
C ARG A 39 -12.02 0.51 12.97
N SER A 40 -11.23 0.77 14.01
CA SER A 40 -11.40 0.21 15.34
C SER A 40 -10.96 1.21 16.42
N TYR A 41 -11.55 1.11 17.61
CA TYR A 41 -11.14 1.85 18.79
C TYR A 41 -10.43 0.98 19.82
N ASP A 42 -10.41 -0.34 19.64
CA ASP A 42 -9.93 -1.32 20.63
C ASP A 42 -9.09 -2.46 20.02
N LEU A 43 -8.87 -2.46 18.68
CA LEU A 43 -8.19 -3.52 17.91
C LEU A 43 -8.94 -4.86 17.92
N VAL A 44 -10.14 -4.93 18.46
CA VAL A 44 -10.95 -6.15 18.57
C VAL A 44 -12.21 -6.03 17.69
N ASN A 45 -12.89 -4.91 17.80
CA ASN A 45 -14.10 -4.63 17.05
C ASN A 45 -13.77 -3.73 15.87
N TRP A 46 -13.98 -4.24 14.66
CA TRP A 46 -13.67 -3.56 13.42
C TRP A 46 -14.92 -3.33 12.60
N GLU A 47 -15.02 -2.16 12.00
CA GLU A 47 -16.08 -1.81 11.03
C GLU A 47 -15.46 -1.38 9.70
N LEU A 48 -16.03 -1.84 8.61
CA LEU A 48 -15.68 -1.38 7.26
C LEU A 48 -16.25 0.03 7.10
N VAL A 49 -15.39 1.00 6.85
CA VAL A 49 -15.79 2.42 6.76
C VAL A 49 -15.62 2.99 5.35
N ASN A 50 -14.74 2.42 4.54
CA ASN A 50 -14.52 2.91 3.18
C ASN A 50 -13.80 1.89 2.30
N TYR A 51 -13.75 2.18 1.02
CA TYR A 51 -12.82 1.58 0.06
C TYR A 51 -11.94 2.67 -0.55
N LEU A 52 -10.73 2.32 -0.92
CA LEU A 52 -9.75 3.25 -1.48
C LEU A 52 -10.16 3.73 -2.88
N TYR A 53 -10.79 2.86 -3.66
CA TYR A 53 -11.28 3.16 -5.01
C TYR A 53 -12.43 2.24 -5.44
N GLU A 54 -13.31 2.75 -6.30
CA GLU A 54 -14.36 1.95 -6.93
C GLU A 54 -13.80 1.03 -8.02
N VAL A 55 -13.01 1.62 -8.94
CA VAL A 55 -12.30 0.92 -10.02
C VAL A 55 -10.92 1.54 -10.17
N LEU A 56 -9.87 0.73 -10.13
CA LEU A 56 -8.50 1.25 -10.23
C LEU A 56 -8.20 1.75 -11.65
N GLU A 57 -8.36 0.87 -12.65
CA GLU A 57 -8.19 1.18 -14.06
C GLU A 57 -9.29 0.50 -14.88
N ASN A 58 -9.87 1.22 -15.82
CA ASN A 58 -10.94 0.69 -16.67
C ASN A 58 -10.37 -0.03 -17.90
N THR A 59 -9.66 -1.14 -17.66
CA THR A 59 -9.05 -1.96 -18.71
C THR A 59 -10.02 -3.05 -19.20
N SER A 60 -9.80 -3.60 -20.39
CA SER A 60 -10.57 -4.76 -20.90
C SER A 60 -10.47 -5.95 -19.96
N SER A 61 -9.31 -6.17 -19.34
CA SER A 61 -9.10 -7.23 -18.35
C SER A 61 -9.92 -7.01 -17.08
N ALA A 62 -10.04 -5.78 -16.60
CA ALA A 62 -10.88 -5.45 -15.44
C ALA A 62 -12.38 -5.59 -15.75
N ARG A 63 -12.77 -5.38 -17.01
CA ARG A 63 -14.17 -5.60 -17.49
C ARG A 63 -14.48 -7.04 -17.90
N LEU A 64 -13.50 -7.94 -17.82
CA LEU A 64 -13.63 -9.34 -18.26
C LEU A 64 -14.01 -9.48 -19.73
N GLU A 65 -13.54 -8.58 -20.58
CA GLU A 65 -13.80 -8.58 -22.02
C GLU A 65 -12.79 -9.47 -22.76
N ASP A 66 -13.23 -10.04 -23.90
CA ASP A 66 -12.40 -10.83 -24.80
C ASP A 66 -11.66 -12.00 -24.11
N GLY A 67 -12.26 -12.59 -23.10
CA GLY A 67 -11.65 -13.68 -22.32
C GLY A 67 -10.50 -13.25 -21.41
N GLN A 68 -10.23 -11.96 -21.29
CA GLN A 68 -9.23 -11.42 -20.40
C GLN A 68 -9.74 -11.36 -18.96
N ASN A 69 -8.82 -11.34 -17.99
CA ASN A 69 -9.13 -11.16 -16.58
C ASN A 69 -7.91 -10.65 -15.81
N ILE A 70 -8.16 -10.17 -14.60
CA ILE A 70 -7.12 -9.75 -13.65
C ILE A 70 -7.04 -10.67 -12.43
N TYR A 71 -7.54 -11.91 -12.53
CA TYR A 71 -7.53 -12.86 -11.42
C TYR A 71 -6.10 -13.07 -10.87
N GLY A 72 -5.92 -12.94 -9.55
CA GLY A 72 -4.62 -13.01 -8.88
C GLY A 72 -3.70 -11.81 -9.14
N LYS A 73 -4.19 -10.78 -9.83
CA LYS A 73 -3.49 -9.51 -10.09
C LYS A 73 -4.21 -8.36 -9.39
N GLY A 74 -4.11 -7.15 -9.94
CA GLY A 74 -4.71 -5.96 -9.34
C GLY A 74 -3.87 -5.42 -8.21
N MET A 75 -4.50 -4.90 -7.17
CA MET A 75 -3.86 -4.33 -6.00
C MET A 75 -3.11 -5.40 -5.22
N TRP A 76 -1.81 -5.20 -4.99
CA TRP A 76 -1.02 -6.02 -4.09
C TRP A 76 -0.78 -5.27 -2.77
N ALA A 77 -0.09 -5.91 -1.82
CA ALA A 77 0.10 -5.43 -0.46
C ALA A 77 0.21 -3.89 -0.34
N PRO A 78 -0.78 -3.21 0.25
CA PRO A 78 -0.74 -1.76 0.45
C PRO A 78 -0.02 -1.39 1.72
N SER A 79 0.54 -0.18 1.78
CA SER A 79 0.97 0.45 3.02
C SER A 79 0.16 1.71 3.30
N LEU A 80 -0.22 1.89 4.56
CA LEU A 80 -0.99 3.04 5.04
C LEU A 80 -0.10 3.90 5.95
N ARG A 81 -0.05 5.21 5.72
CA ARG A 81 0.69 6.18 6.54
C ARG A 81 -0.16 7.41 6.82
N TYR A 82 0.12 8.05 7.95
CA TYR A 82 -0.45 9.36 8.30
C TYR A 82 0.69 10.33 8.60
N HIS A 83 0.70 11.45 7.89
CA HIS A 83 1.72 12.48 8.04
C HIS A 83 1.11 13.86 7.77
N ASP A 84 1.36 14.82 8.67
CA ASP A 84 0.90 16.21 8.57
C ASP A 84 -0.57 16.37 8.16
N GLY A 85 -1.45 15.64 8.84
CA GLY A 85 -2.90 15.73 8.63
C GLY A 85 -3.40 15.04 7.36
N THR A 86 -2.55 14.25 6.68
CA THR A 86 -2.88 13.56 5.45
C THR A 86 -2.61 12.07 5.57
N PHE A 87 -3.55 11.25 5.12
CA PHE A 87 -3.37 9.82 4.94
C PHE A 87 -2.78 9.55 3.57
N TYR A 88 -1.87 8.59 3.51
CA TYR A 88 -1.21 8.14 2.29
C TYR A 88 -1.30 6.64 2.17
N VAL A 89 -1.64 6.14 0.99
CA VAL A 89 -1.62 4.72 0.66
C VAL A 89 -0.74 4.51 -0.55
N CYS A 90 0.22 3.60 -0.45
CA CYS A 90 1.11 3.21 -1.54
C CYS A 90 0.98 1.71 -1.80
N PHE A 91 0.82 1.32 -3.06
CA PHE A 91 0.79 -0.08 -3.49
C PHE A 91 1.15 -0.22 -4.97
N VAL A 92 1.45 -1.43 -5.40
CA VAL A 92 1.58 -1.79 -6.81
C VAL A 92 0.36 -2.56 -7.30
N ALA A 93 -0.02 -2.35 -8.55
CA ALA A 93 -0.99 -3.20 -9.22
C ALA A 93 -0.30 -3.99 -10.34
N ASN A 94 -0.43 -5.31 -10.28
CA ASN A 94 0.34 -6.21 -11.13
C ASN A 94 -0.25 -6.37 -12.54
N ASP A 95 -1.51 -6.02 -12.73
CA ASP A 95 -2.16 -5.97 -14.03
C ASP A 95 -1.73 -4.76 -14.86
N THR A 96 -1.61 -3.59 -14.21
CA THR A 96 -1.21 -2.34 -14.85
C THR A 96 0.29 -2.11 -14.83
N HIS A 97 1.02 -2.84 -13.99
CA HIS A 97 2.46 -2.71 -13.74
C HIS A 97 2.87 -1.29 -13.30
N LYS A 98 2.05 -0.69 -12.41
CA LYS A 98 2.24 0.65 -11.89
C LYS A 98 2.32 0.65 -10.37
N THR A 99 2.95 1.70 -9.82
CA THR A 99 2.87 2.05 -8.40
C THR A 99 1.91 3.22 -8.24
N TYR A 100 0.92 3.03 -7.39
CA TYR A 100 -0.10 4.03 -7.08
C TYR A 100 0.16 4.67 -5.72
N LEU A 101 -0.08 5.95 -5.65
CA LEU A 101 -0.14 6.73 -4.42
C LEU A 101 -1.53 7.36 -4.32
N PHE A 102 -2.25 7.00 -3.27
CA PHE A 102 -3.52 7.64 -2.90
C PHE A 102 -3.30 8.51 -1.68
N PHE A 103 -4.03 9.62 -1.60
CA PHE A 103 -3.92 10.51 -0.45
C PHE A 103 -5.24 11.24 -0.18
N THR A 104 -5.51 11.51 1.10
CA THR A 104 -6.70 12.24 1.56
C THR A 104 -6.48 12.84 2.94
N LYS A 105 -7.24 13.87 3.28
CA LYS A 105 -7.35 14.38 4.65
C LYS A 105 -8.45 13.70 5.45
N ASP A 106 -9.38 13.03 4.78
CA ASP A 106 -10.48 12.30 5.37
C ASP A 106 -10.48 10.86 4.87
N ILE A 107 -10.04 9.93 5.72
CA ILE A 107 -9.90 8.50 5.37
C ILE A 107 -11.25 7.85 5.02
N GLU A 108 -12.35 8.39 5.52
CA GLU A 108 -13.71 7.90 5.24
C GLU A 108 -14.35 8.63 4.05
N GLY A 109 -13.66 9.64 3.49
CA GLY A 109 -14.09 10.42 2.34
C GLY A 109 -13.52 9.92 1.01
N THR A 110 -13.41 10.84 0.06
CA THR A 110 -12.82 10.57 -1.26
C THR A 110 -11.29 10.64 -1.20
N TRP A 111 -10.66 9.87 -2.07
CA TRP A 111 -9.22 9.81 -2.20
C TRP A 111 -8.78 10.40 -3.53
N ASP A 112 -7.78 11.29 -3.48
CA ASP A 112 -7.01 11.68 -4.66
C ASP A 112 -5.97 10.62 -4.97
N ARG A 113 -5.57 10.52 -6.24
CA ARG A 113 -4.54 9.57 -6.66
C ARG A 113 -3.55 10.14 -7.65
N GLN A 114 -2.34 9.60 -7.60
CA GLN A 114 -1.29 9.78 -8.62
C GLN A 114 -0.48 8.50 -8.76
N GLU A 115 0.40 8.46 -9.76
CA GLU A 115 1.38 7.38 -9.94
C GLU A 115 2.74 7.82 -9.39
N ILE A 116 3.50 6.87 -8.81
CA ILE A 116 4.92 7.03 -8.54
C ILE A 116 5.67 6.34 -9.69
N LYS A 117 6.50 7.08 -10.41
CA LYS A 117 7.25 6.53 -11.54
C LYS A 117 8.18 5.41 -11.13
N GLY A 118 7.89 4.20 -11.55
CA GLY A 118 8.59 2.96 -11.22
C GLY A 118 7.62 1.87 -10.75
N PHE A 119 8.16 0.69 -10.48
CA PHE A 119 7.42 -0.44 -9.89
C PHE A 119 8.08 -0.80 -8.57
N TYR A 120 7.41 -0.48 -7.47
CA TYR A 120 7.95 -0.61 -6.11
C TYR A 120 7.18 -1.70 -5.37
N HIS A 121 7.64 -2.94 -5.54
CA HIS A 121 7.01 -4.11 -4.96
C HIS A 121 6.98 -4.02 -3.43
N ASP A 122 5.80 -4.26 -2.83
CA ASP A 122 5.55 -4.29 -1.38
C ASP A 122 6.14 -3.08 -0.65
N ALA A 123 5.83 -1.90 -1.18
CA ALA A 123 6.45 -0.67 -0.72
C ALA A 123 5.77 -0.06 0.48
N SER A 124 6.56 0.62 1.31
CA SER A 124 6.06 1.55 2.32
C SER A 124 6.75 2.91 2.24
N LEU A 125 6.03 3.96 2.66
CA LEU A 125 6.56 5.33 2.73
C LEU A 125 7.10 5.64 4.12
N LEU A 126 8.17 6.45 4.16
CA LEU A 126 8.69 7.10 5.36
C LEU A 126 8.78 8.60 5.11
N PHE A 127 8.18 9.39 5.99
CA PHE A 127 8.33 10.84 6.05
C PHE A 127 9.31 11.18 7.18
N ASP A 128 10.42 11.84 6.86
CA ASP A 128 11.44 12.20 7.83
C ASP A 128 12.16 13.50 7.44
N GLU A 129 12.21 14.46 8.35
CA GLU A 129 12.91 15.75 8.20
C GLU A 129 12.61 16.48 6.89
N GLY A 130 11.31 16.52 6.50
CA GLY A 130 10.85 17.18 5.28
C GLY A 130 11.16 16.43 3.99
N LYS A 131 11.66 15.21 4.09
CA LYS A 131 11.91 14.29 2.97
C LYS A 131 10.96 13.11 3.01
N THR A 132 10.74 12.52 1.85
CA THR A 132 9.96 11.28 1.73
C THR A 132 10.79 10.21 1.07
N TYR A 133 10.72 9.03 1.65
CA TYR A 133 11.40 7.85 1.16
C TYR A 133 10.39 6.74 0.87
N ILE A 134 10.70 5.92 -0.13
CA ILE A 134 10.00 4.68 -0.41
C ILE A 134 10.95 3.50 -0.15
N VAL A 135 10.50 2.54 0.66
CA VAL A 135 11.23 1.28 0.93
C VAL A 135 10.48 0.16 0.24
N TYR A 136 11.17 -0.67 -0.50
CA TYR A 136 10.55 -1.64 -1.40
C TYR A 136 11.51 -2.75 -1.80
N GLY A 137 10.97 -3.81 -2.33
CA GLY A 137 11.74 -4.86 -2.99
C GLY A 137 11.21 -6.27 -2.70
N ASN A 138 11.80 -7.19 -3.41
CA ASN A 138 11.69 -8.63 -3.17
C ASN A 138 13.11 -9.20 -3.23
N THR A 139 13.54 -9.94 -2.20
CA THR A 139 14.91 -10.43 -2.05
C THR A 139 15.91 -9.33 -1.67
N ASP A 140 16.05 -8.32 -2.49
CA ASP A 140 16.87 -7.13 -2.24
C ASP A 140 15.93 -5.97 -1.87
N ILE A 141 16.06 -5.43 -0.66
CA ILE A 141 15.24 -4.32 -0.15
C ILE A 141 16.00 -3.02 -0.27
N TYR A 142 15.41 -2.07 -0.94
CA TYR A 142 15.96 -0.75 -1.22
C TYR A 142 15.20 0.35 -0.50
N ILE A 143 15.90 1.45 -0.21
CA ILE A 143 15.30 2.74 0.13
C ILE A 143 15.65 3.76 -0.95
N THR A 144 14.66 4.55 -1.38
CA THR A 144 14.83 5.59 -2.39
C THR A 144 14.14 6.86 -1.94
N GLU A 145 14.85 8.00 -2.03
CA GLU A 145 14.29 9.32 -1.77
C GLU A 145 13.40 9.74 -2.96
N LEU A 146 12.19 10.21 -2.66
CA LEU A 146 11.25 10.71 -3.66
C LEU A 146 11.34 12.24 -3.77
N THR A 147 10.86 12.76 -4.90
CA THR A 147 10.63 14.20 -5.07
C THR A 147 9.56 14.70 -4.09
N SER A 148 9.53 15.99 -3.79
CA SER A 148 8.57 16.58 -2.84
C SER A 148 7.10 16.39 -3.22
N ASP A 149 6.81 16.21 -4.51
CA ASP A 149 5.48 15.89 -5.04
C ASP A 149 5.19 14.38 -5.04
N LEU A 150 6.11 13.55 -4.54
CA LEU A 150 6.03 12.10 -4.44
C LEU A 150 5.84 11.37 -5.79
N SER A 151 6.05 12.03 -6.91
CA SER A 151 5.77 11.46 -8.25
C SER A 151 6.88 10.56 -8.78
N ARG A 152 8.10 10.67 -8.27
CA ARG A 152 9.28 9.94 -8.79
C ARG A 152 10.47 9.99 -7.84
N PRO A 153 11.50 9.14 -8.06
CA PRO A 153 12.78 9.27 -7.38
C PRO A 153 13.42 10.65 -7.58
N LEU A 154 13.98 11.20 -6.50
CA LEU A 154 14.75 12.44 -6.54
C LEU A 154 16.08 12.19 -7.24
N LYS A 155 16.36 12.93 -8.31
CA LYS A 155 17.64 12.83 -9.02
C LYS A 155 18.79 13.26 -8.09
N GLY A 156 19.72 12.35 -7.84
CA GLY A 156 20.83 12.57 -6.90
C GLY A 156 20.45 12.46 -5.42
N GLY A 157 19.20 12.12 -5.12
CA GLY A 157 18.74 11.78 -3.76
C GLY A 157 19.24 10.40 -3.31
N LEU A 158 18.85 10.02 -2.10
CA LEU A 158 19.24 8.71 -1.54
C LEU A 158 18.66 7.58 -2.40
N HIS A 159 19.53 6.65 -2.77
CA HIS A 159 19.15 5.34 -3.29
C HIS A 159 20.13 4.30 -2.73
N ARG A 160 19.64 3.37 -1.92
CA ARG A 160 20.51 2.46 -1.16
C ARG A 160 19.86 1.10 -0.97
N LEU A 161 20.66 0.05 -1.13
CA LEU A 161 20.34 -1.29 -0.66
C LEU A 161 20.39 -1.31 0.87
N LEU A 162 19.30 -1.74 1.52
CA LEU A 162 19.20 -1.88 2.96
C LEU A 162 19.50 -3.31 3.42
N VAL A 163 18.83 -4.26 2.80
CA VAL A 163 18.92 -5.67 3.15
C VAL A 163 19.00 -6.48 1.88
N LYS A 164 19.85 -7.49 1.90
CA LYS A 164 19.96 -8.48 0.84
C LYS A 164 19.70 -9.86 1.43
N ASP A 165 18.78 -10.58 0.83
CA ASP A 165 18.61 -11.99 1.12
C ASP A 165 19.74 -12.79 0.48
N THR A 166 20.49 -13.50 1.31
CA THR A 166 21.60 -14.39 0.88
C THR A 166 21.22 -15.85 0.93
N GLY A 167 20.00 -16.17 1.39
CA GLY A 167 19.48 -17.52 1.44
C GLY A 167 18.92 -17.98 0.10
N ASN A 168 18.78 -19.27 -0.06
CA ASN A 168 18.05 -19.85 -1.21
C ASN A 168 16.58 -19.92 -0.83
N VAL A 169 15.90 -18.79 -0.80
CA VAL A 169 14.49 -18.67 -0.45
C VAL A 169 13.63 -18.51 -1.71
N ARG A 170 12.51 -19.17 -1.70
CA ARG A 170 11.63 -19.24 -2.86
C ARG A 170 10.90 -17.92 -3.12
N LEU A 171 10.63 -17.13 -2.07
CA LEU A 171 9.94 -15.85 -2.14
C LEU A 171 10.86 -14.65 -1.89
N GLY A 172 11.89 -14.80 -1.04
CA GLY A 172 12.75 -13.69 -0.62
C GLY A 172 12.14 -12.83 0.48
N TYR A 173 12.84 -11.75 0.85
CA TYR A 173 12.32 -10.73 1.75
C TYR A 173 11.37 -9.80 1.00
N GLU A 174 10.16 -9.63 1.50
CA GLU A 174 9.15 -8.72 0.97
C GLU A 174 8.27 -8.18 2.11
N GLY A 175 7.24 -7.37 1.81
CA GLY A 175 6.36 -6.77 2.81
C GLY A 175 7.07 -5.71 3.65
N SER A 176 7.89 -4.86 3.03
CA SER A 176 8.77 -3.93 3.73
C SER A 176 8.02 -2.79 4.38
N HIS A 177 8.03 -2.71 5.71
CA HIS A 177 7.52 -1.58 6.47
C HIS A 177 8.64 -0.87 7.23
N ILE A 178 8.70 0.47 7.10
CA ILE A 178 9.69 1.31 7.78
C ILE A 178 8.99 2.33 8.67
N TYR A 179 9.51 2.52 9.87
CA TYR A 179 9.01 3.45 10.86
C TYR A 179 10.17 4.23 11.50
N LYS A 180 9.89 5.49 11.88
CA LYS A 180 10.75 6.26 12.78
C LYS A 180 10.27 6.03 14.21
N ILE A 181 11.18 5.66 15.10
CA ILE A 181 10.93 5.40 16.52
C ILE A 181 11.52 6.53 17.36
#